data_ce96c5507595b5f735fdde7189e1ffe6
#
_entry.id   ce96c5507595b5f735fdde7189e1ffe6
#
_cell.length_a   1.000
_cell.length_b   1.000
_cell.length_c   1.000
_cell.angle_alpha   90.00
_cell.angle_beta   90.00
_cell.angle_gamma   90.00
#
_symmetry.space_group_name_H-M   'P 1'
#
loop_
_entity.id
_entity.type
_entity.pdbx_description
1 polymer ?
#
loop_
_entity_poly.entity_id
_entity_poly.type
_entity_poly.pdbx_seq_one_letter_code
_entity_poly.pdbx_strand_id
1 'polypeptide(L)'
;MDQQTPPRARTTGVLLHPTALPGSQVCGSFGEPSRRWLHQLASSGIGVWQLLPLAPPDPTGSPYSSPSCFAINPWFLDAADLSSEGYISAEAMAALPGADAPVDGVGPLDFDLATQRSDALADALVAHWPEQDNSRKDAFNHWCANQAWLTDHVHFMVLHHQHHGPWWTWPAALASHQSKALQDWAAEQGDALLREKLLQWHLDRQWQAIHDLAKELGIQLFGDVPFYVSSDS
;
A
#
# COMPACT_ATOMS: atom_id res chain seq x y z
N MET A 1 8.16 -47.47 -7.45
CA MET A 1 6.72 -47.15 -7.36
C MET A 1 6.59 -45.61 -7.45
N ASP A 2 6.35 -45.13 -8.67
CA ASP A 2 6.11 -43.71 -8.90
C ASP A 2 4.79 -43.32 -8.23
N GLN A 3 4.87 -42.54 -7.17
CA GLN A 3 3.71 -41.87 -6.62
C GLN A 3 3.30 -40.76 -7.62
N GLN A 4 2.41 -41.09 -8.52
CA GLN A 4 1.75 -40.13 -9.37
C GLN A 4 0.99 -39.17 -8.47
N THR A 5 1.47 -37.93 -8.36
CA THR A 5 0.75 -36.83 -7.72
C THR A 5 -0.61 -36.73 -8.45
N PRO A 6 -1.73 -36.80 -7.73
CA PRO A 6 -3.04 -36.71 -8.38
C PRO A 6 -3.12 -35.39 -9.17
N PRO A 7 -3.76 -35.38 -10.34
CA PRO A 7 -3.92 -34.18 -11.13
C PRO A 7 -4.61 -33.11 -10.28
N ARG A 8 -4.03 -31.93 -10.19
CA ARG A 8 -4.67 -30.78 -9.48
C ARG A 8 -6.04 -30.55 -10.11
N ALA A 9 -7.05 -30.41 -9.26
CA ALA A 9 -8.39 -30.03 -9.71
C ALA A 9 -8.30 -28.71 -10.49
N ARG A 10 -9.02 -28.61 -11.61
CA ARG A 10 -9.14 -27.35 -12.35
C ARG A 10 -9.84 -26.34 -11.47
N THR A 11 -9.33 -25.13 -11.40
CA THR A 11 -9.96 -24.00 -10.74
C THR A 11 -10.13 -22.84 -11.72
N THR A 12 -11.10 -22.00 -11.47
CA THR A 12 -11.33 -20.76 -12.22
C THR A 12 -10.80 -19.59 -11.43
N GLY A 13 -10.10 -18.68 -12.09
CA GLY A 13 -9.59 -17.45 -11.50
C GLY A 13 -10.03 -16.22 -12.27
N VAL A 14 -10.01 -15.08 -11.60
CA VAL A 14 -10.21 -13.76 -12.20
C VAL A 14 -9.01 -12.90 -11.89
N LEU A 15 -8.45 -12.25 -12.92
CA LEU A 15 -7.46 -11.20 -12.78
C LEU A 15 -8.19 -9.87 -12.66
N LEU A 16 -8.01 -9.19 -11.53
CA LEU A 16 -8.51 -7.84 -11.32
C LEU A 16 -7.58 -7.12 -10.33
N HIS A 17 -7.01 -6.00 -10.77
CA HIS A 17 -6.18 -5.18 -9.88
C HIS A 17 -7.06 -4.45 -8.86
N PRO A 18 -6.62 -4.30 -7.58
CA PRO A 18 -7.45 -3.66 -6.55
C PRO A 18 -7.92 -2.25 -6.90
N THR A 19 -7.13 -1.48 -7.66
CA THR A 19 -7.53 -0.13 -8.11
C THR A 19 -8.84 -0.12 -8.91
N ALA A 20 -9.20 -1.22 -9.56
CA ALA A 20 -10.40 -1.35 -10.39
C ALA A 20 -11.61 -1.88 -9.62
N LEU A 21 -11.51 -2.11 -8.32
CA LEU A 21 -12.62 -2.58 -7.50
C LEU A 21 -13.67 -1.47 -7.32
N PRO A 22 -14.96 -1.78 -7.52
CA PRO A 22 -16.04 -0.82 -7.28
C PRO A 22 -16.26 -0.62 -5.78
N GLY A 23 -16.91 0.49 -5.42
CA GLY A 23 -17.29 0.77 -4.02
C GLY A 23 -16.35 1.72 -3.29
N SER A 24 -15.44 2.38 -4.01
CA SER A 24 -14.63 3.50 -3.53
C SER A 24 -14.85 4.75 -4.36
N GLN A 25 -14.55 5.92 -3.81
CA GLN A 25 -14.73 7.20 -4.48
C GLN A 25 -13.67 7.50 -5.55
N VAL A 26 -12.42 7.14 -5.30
CA VAL A 26 -11.29 7.50 -6.17
C VAL A 26 -10.60 6.25 -6.71
N CYS A 27 -10.28 5.30 -5.84
CA CYS A 27 -9.51 4.10 -6.16
C CYS A 27 -10.02 2.95 -5.31
N GLY A 28 -10.06 1.73 -5.86
CA GLY A 28 -10.33 0.54 -5.06
C GLY A 28 -9.28 0.36 -3.96
N SER A 29 -9.70 -0.16 -2.80
CA SER A 29 -8.91 -0.21 -1.57
C SER A 29 -8.90 -1.60 -0.94
N PHE A 30 -8.03 -1.81 0.05
CA PHE A 30 -7.98 -3.03 0.88
C PHE A 30 -9.06 -3.08 1.97
N GLY A 31 -10.04 -2.19 1.93
CA GLY A 31 -11.19 -2.18 2.82
C GLY A 31 -12.39 -2.95 2.29
N GLU A 32 -13.56 -2.37 2.46
CA GLU A 32 -14.84 -2.97 2.04
C GLU A 32 -14.90 -3.34 0.55
N PRO A 33 -14.32 -2.60 -0.41
CA PRO A 33 -14.30 -3.02 -1.81
C PRO A 33 -13.65 -4.39 -2.02
N SER A 34 -12.50 -4.65 -1.40
CA SER A 34 -11.80 -5.94 -1.49
C SER A 34 -12.54 -7.05 -0.76
N ARG A 35 -13.12 -6.78 0.42
CA ARG A 35 -13.93 -7.75 1.17
C ARG A 35 -15.15 -8.19 0.37
N ARG A 36 -15.89 -7.24 -0.19
CA ARG A 36 -17.06 -7.52 -1.04
C ARG A 36 -16.68 -8.31 -2.29
N TRP A 37 -15.56 -7.99 -2.90
CA TRP A 37 -15.05 -8.73 -4.05
C TRP A 37 -14.75 -10.20 -3.71
N LEU A 38 -14.08 -10.47 -2.60
CA LEU A 38 -13.81 -11.84 -2.16
C LEU A 38 -15.10 -12.64 -1.91
N HIS A 39 -16.10 -12.04 -1.26
CA HIS A 39 -17.41 -12.69 -1.10
C HIS A 39 -18.10 -12.96 -2.43
N GLN A 40 -17.98 -12.04 -3.40
CA GLN A 40 -18.53 -12.23 -4.76
C GLN A 40 -17.84 -13.38 -5.48
N LEU A 41 -16.51 -13.49 -5.40
CA LEU A 41 -15.76 -14.60 -5.99
C LEU A 41 -16.21 -15.93 -5.36
N ALA A 42 -16.26 -16.02 -4.04
CA ALA A 42 -16.66 -17.21 -3.32
C ALA A 42 -18.08 -17.66 -3.69
N SER A 43 -19.05 -16.74 -3.72
CA SER A 43 -20.43 -17.03 -4.09
C SER A 43 -20.60 -17.47 -5.55
N SER A 44 -19.67 -17.08 -6.41
CA SER A 44 -19.64 -17.44 -7.83
C SER A 44 -18.83 -18.71 -8.12
N GLY A 45 -18.29 -19.38 -7.10
CA GLY A 45 -17.48 -20.59 -7.26
C GLY A 45 -16.09 -20.34 -7.88
N ILE A 46 -15.59 -19.10 -7.82
CA ILE A 46 -14.28 -18.72 -8.33
C ILE A 46 -13.26 -18.90 -7.20
N GLY A 47 -12.21 -19.69 -7.44
CA GLY A 47 -11.25 -20.09 -6.42
C GLY A 47 -9.93 -19.32 -6.44
N VAL A 48 -9.71 -18.41 -7.41
CA VAL A 48 -8.46 -17.64 -7.52
C VAL A 48 -8.74 -16.18 -7.82
N TRP A 49 -8.13 -15.30 -7.05
CA TRP A 49 -8.00 -13.89 -7.39
C TRP A 49 -6.56 -13.61 -7.81
N GLN A 50 -6.35 -13.33 -9.09
CA GLN A 50 -5.05 -12.94 -9.62
C GLN A 50 -4.90 -11.43 -9.57
N LEU A 51 -3.74 -10.98 -9.11
CA LEU A 51 -3.36 -9.59 -8.88
C LEU A 51 -2.16 -9.22 -9.76
N LEU A 52 -2.11 -8.00 -10.24
CA LEU A 52 -0.87 -7.38 -10.71
C LEU A 52 0.01 -7.04 -9.50
N PRO A 53 1.29 -6.65 -9.69
CA PRO A 53 2.13 -6.23 -8.58
C PRO A 53 1.45 -5.14 -7.74
N LEU A 54 1.49 -5.30 -6.42
CA LEU A 54 0.87 -4.34 -5.48
C LEU A 54 1.79 -3.18 -5.12
N ALA A 55 2.93 -3.09 -5.77
CA ALA A 55 3.95 -2.06 -5.53
C ALA A 55 3.46 -0.66 -5.99
N PRO A 56 4.05 0.42 -5.45
CA PRO A 56 3.78 1.77 -5.91
C PRO A 56 4.03 1.88 -7.42
N PRO A 57 3.13 2.50 -8.20
CA PRO A 57 3.32 2.63 -9.64
C PRO A 57 4.35 3.72 -9.98
N ASP A 58 4.86 3.65 -11.20
CA ASP A 58 5.59 4.77 -11.80
C ASP A 58 4.63 5.91 -12.21
N PRO A 59 5.13 7.06 -12.68
CA PRO A 59 4.29 8.17 -13.12
C PRO A 59 3.33 7.83 -14.28
N THR A 60 3.51 6.70 -14.96
CA THR A 60 2.58 6.21 -16.02
C THR A 60 1.50 5.29 -15.47
N GLY A 61 1.50 5.02 -14.17
CA GLY A 61 0.57 4.11 -13.51
C GLY A 61 0.96 2.64 -13.58
N SER A 62 2.17 2.31 -14.07
CA SER A 62 2.64 0.94 -14.17
C SER A 62 3.21 0.43 -12.86
N PRO A 63 2.68 -0.66 -12.28
CA PRO A 63 3.24 -1.27 -11.08
C PRO A 63 4.51 -2.11 -11.36
N TYR A 64 4.86 -2.30 -12.66
CA TYR A 64 6.04 -3.08 -13.06
C TYR A 64 7.33 -2.27 -13.05
N SER A 65 7.26 -0.95 -13.06
CA SER A 65 8.40 -0.03 -12.99
C SER A 65 8.41 0.73 -11.66
N SER A 66 8.15 0.01 -10.57
CA SER A 66 8.00 0.59 -9.24
C SER A 66 9.31 1.17 -8.69
N PRO A 67 9.26 2.27 -7.93
CA PRO A 67 10.39 2.76 -7.15
C PRO A 67 10.73 1.84 -5.97
N SER A 68 9.89 0.87 -5.64
CA SER A 68 10.14 -0.11 -4.58
C SER A 68 9.44 -1.43 -4.86
N CYS A 69 10.18 -2.54 -4.76
CA CYS A 69 9.61 -3.88 -4.89
C CYS A 69 9.09 -4.47 -3.55
N PHE A 70 9.28 -3.79 -2.44
CA PHE A 70 8.87 -4.23 -1.10
C PHE A 70 7.63 -3.52 -0.60
N ALA A 71 7.44 -2.27 -1.00
CA ALA A 71 6.36 -1.43 -0.53
C ALA A 71 5.03 -1.75 -1.22
N ILE A 72 3.95 -1.49 -0.51
CA ILE A 72 2.59 -1.56 -1.05
C ILE A 72 2.19 -0.16 -1.53
N ASN A 73 1.48 -0.09 -2.65
CA ASN A 73 0.97 1.15 -3.22
C ASN A 73 0.01 1.87 -2.24
N PRO A 74 0.31 3.11 -1.83
CA PRO A 74 -0.51 3.88 -0.90
C PRO A 74 -1.96 4.09 -1.34
N TRP A 75 -2.27 4.00 -2.63
CA TRP A 75 -3.62 4.15 -3.15
C TRP A 75 -4.60 3.09 -2.62
N PHE A 76 -4.11 1.92 -2.17
CA PHE A 76 -4.96 0.86 -1.64
C PHE A 76 -5.40 1.07 -0.19
N LEU A 77 -4.86 2.10 0.49
CA LEU A 77 -5.19 2.35 1.88
C LEU A 77 -6.65 2.81 2.03
N ASP A 78 -7.42 2.09 2.83
CA ASP A 78 -8.83 2.38 3.07
C ASP A 78 -9.00 3.36 4.22
N ALA A 79 -9.52 4.54 3.90
CA ALA A 79 -9.74 5.61 4.88
C ALA A 79 -10.92 5.33 5.81
N ALA A 80 -11.93 4.60 5.34
CA ALA A 80 -13.11 4.30 6.16
C ALA A 80 -12.75 3.31 7.28
N ASP A 81 -11.94 2.30 6.98
CA ASP A 81 -11.42 1.38 7.99
C ASP A 81 -10.54 2.14 9.02
N LEU A 82 -9.64 3.03 8.57
CA LEU A 82 -8.81 3.84 9.47
C LEU A 82 -9.63 4.75 10.37
N SER A 83 -10.69 5.37 9.84
CA SER A 83 -11.58 6.22 10.63
C SER A 83 -12.41 5.40 11.62
N SER A 84 -12.95 4.26 11.22
CA SER A 84 -13.71 3.38 12.11
C SER A 84 -12.88 2.80 13.24
N GLU A 85 -11.59 2.58 13.00
CA GLU A 85 -10.62 2.12 13.99
C GLU A 85 -10.05 3.28 14.85
N GLY A 86 -10.36 4.54 14.54
CA GLY A 86 -9.90 5.71 15.28
C GLY A 86 -8.45 6.11 15.04
N TYR A 87 -7.88 5.76 13.88
CA TYR A 87 -6.55 6.24 13.46
C TYR A 87 -6.58 7.61 12.81
N ILE A 88 -7.73 7.99 12.26
CA ILE A 88 -8.04 9.34 11.78
C ILE A 88 -9.43 9.75 12.23
N SER A 89 -9.72 11.04 12.31
CA SER A 89 -11.07 11.51 12.64
C SER A 89 -12.03 11.40 11.44
N ALA A 90 -13.33 11.42 11.71
CA ALA A 90 -14.34 11.46 10.68
C ALA A 90 -14.26 12.74 9.84
N GLU A 91 -13.89 13.87 10.46
CA GLU A 91 -13.68 15.14 9.79
C GLU A 91 -12.47 15.08 8.84
N ALA A 92 -11.35 14.47 9.28
CA ALA A 92 -10.19 14.27 8.44
C ALA A 92 -10.54 13.37 7.23
N MET A 93 -11.30 12.31 7.43
CA MET A 93 -11.77 11.44 6.35
C MET A 93 -12.65 12.19 5.36
N ALA A 94 -13.58 13.02 5.86
CA ALA A 94 -14.49 13.81 5.01
C ALA A 94 -13.76 14.93 4.22
N ALA A 95 -12.60 15.36 4.69
CA ALA A 95 -11.77 16.38 4.04
C ALA A 95 -10.81 15.82 2.98
N LEU A 96 -10.74 14.49 2.81
CA LEU A 96 -9.83 13.89 1.83
C LEU A 96 -10.18 14.28 0.40
N PRO A 97 -9.20 14.50 -0.48
CA PRO A 97 -9.42 14.70 -1.90
C PRO A 97 -10.35 13.63 -2.49
N GLY A 98 -11.37 14.05 -3.22
CA GLY A 98 -12.36 13.17 -3.83
C GLY A 98 -13.34 12.51 -2.85
N ALA A 99 -13.50 13.03 -1.63
CA ALA A 99 -14.47 12.49 -0.66
C ALA A 99 -15.95 12.67 -1.11
N ASP A 100 -16.21 13.60 -2.00
CA ASP A 100 -17.50 13.87 -2.63
C ASP A 100 -17.70 13.17 -3.99
N ALA A 101 -16.68 12.46 -4.47
CA ALA A 101 -16.77 11.73 -5.73
C ALA A 101 -17.79 10.57 -5.65
N PRO A 102 -18.47 10.23 -6.74
CA PRO A 102 -19.38 9.09 -6.77
C PRO A 102 -18.65 7.77 -6.43
N VAL A 103 -19.23 6.98 -5.53
CA VAL A 103 -18.66 5.70 -5.09
C VAL A 103 -18.52 4.67 -6.23
N ASP A 104 -19.40 4.74 -7.23
CA ASP A 104 -19.40 3.85 -8.39
C ASP A 104 -19.12 4.64 -9.69
N GLY A 105 -18.20 5.58 -9.61
CA GLY A 105 -17.77 6.36 -10.78
C GLY A 105 -17.21 5.45 -11.87
N VAL A 106 -17.62 5.73 -13.12
CA VAL A 106 -17.14 5.01 -14.31
C VAL A 106 -16.13 5.88 -15.05
N GLY A 107 -14.94 5.34 -15.28
CA GLY A 107 -13.91 6.07 -16.01
C GLY A 107 -12.50 5.55 -15.71
N PRO A 108 -11.49 6.13 -16.36
CA PRO A 108 -10.10 5.83 -16.02
C PRO A 108 -9.77 6.36 -14.62
N LEU A 109 -8.86 5.67 -13.94
CA LEU A 109 -8.33 6.12 -12.66
C LEU A 109 -7.59 7.46 -12.85
N ASP A 110 -7.93 8.45 -12.04
CA ASP A 110 -7.20 9.71 -11.94
C ASP A 110 -6.00 9.50 -10.98
N PHE A 111 -4.80 9.38 -11.53
CA PHE A 111 -3.58 9.11 -10.76
C PHE A 111 -3.21 10.27 -9.84
N ASP A 112 -3.43 11.50 -10.30
CA ASP A 112 -3.12 12.69 -9.51
C ASP A 112 -4.05 12.79 -8.30
N LEU A 113 -5.33 12.55 -8.50
CA LEU A 113 -6.31 12.54 -7.42
C LEU A 113 -6.06 11.40 -6.42
N ALA A 114 -5.71 10.20 -6.91
CA ALA A 114 -5.37 9.07 -6.06
C ALA A 114 -4.12 9.35 -5.21
N THR A 115 -3.11 9.99 -5.79
CA THR A 115 -1.89 10.41 -5.09
C THR A 115 -2.20 11.49 -4.05
N GLN A 116 -2.91 12.56 -4.43
CA GLN A 116 -3.30 13.61 -3.50
C GLN A 116 -4.11 13.08 -2.31
N ARG A 117 -5.01 12.11 -2.58
CA ARG A 117 -5.81 11.46 -1.53
C ARG A 117 -4.93 10.66 -0.57
N SER A 118 -4.01 9.85 -1.10
CA SER A 118 -3.09 9.07 -0.25
C SER A 118 -2.14 9.95 0.55
N ASP A 119 -1.68 11.06 -0.01
CA ASP A 119 -0.87 12.06 0.68
C ASP A 119 -1.63 12.72 1.83
N ALA A 120 -2.84 13.19 1.57
CA ALA A 120 -3.68 13.79 2.60
C ALA A 120 -4.05 12.79 3.71
N LEU A 121 -4.22 11.50 3.36
CA LEU A 121 -4.48 10.44 4.32
C LEU A 121 -3.26 10.17 5.20
N ALA A 122 -2.07 10.17 4.62
CA ALA A 122 -0.82 10.04 5.36
C ALA A 122 -0.60 11.20 6.33
N ASP A 123 -0.88 12.42 5.91
CA ASP A 123 -0.79 13.63 6.76
C ASP A 123 -1.80 13.54 7.92
N ALA A 124 -3.02 13.07 7.67
CA ALA A 124 -4.00 12.84 8.72
C ALA A 124 -3.54 11.78 9.74
N LEU A 125 -2.89 10.71 9.29
CA LEU A 125 -2.30 9.69 10.19
C LEU A 125 -1.22 10.28 11.08
N VAL A 126 -0.32 11.09 10.55
CA VAL A 126 0.73 11.77 11.33
C VAL A 126 0.10 12.74 12.35
N ALA A 127 -0.89 13.54 11.93
CA ALA A 127 -1.56 14.50 12.80
C ALA A 127 -2.26 13.83 14.01
N HIS A 128 -2.85 12.64 13.81
CA HIS A 128 -3.55 11.90 14.87
C HIS A 128 -2.63 10.92 15.62
N TRP A 129 -1.39 10.73 15.18
CA TRP A 129 -0.47 9.78 15.81
C TRP A 129 -0.15 10.06 17.28
N PRO A 130 0.07 11.33 17.71
CA PRO A 130 0.31 11.64 19.13
C PRO A 130 -0.81 11.17 20.06
N GLU A 131 -2.05 11.16 19.58
CA GLU A 131 -3.26 10.80 20.34
C GLU A 131 -3.47 9.28 20.46
N GLN A 132 -2.74 8.48 19.67
CA GLN A 132 -2.84 7.02 19.72
C GLN A 132 -2.33 6.48 21.07
N ASP A 133 -2.98 5.43 21.55
CA ASP A 133 -2.59 4.77 22.79
C ASP A 133 -1.24 4.03 22.69
N ASN A 134 -0.67 3.68 23.83
CA ASN A 134 0.64 3.03 23.87
C ASN A 134 0.62 1.63 23.22
N SER A 135 -0.47 0.89 23.31
CA SER A 135 -0.57 -0.45 22.71
C SER A 135 -0.44 -0.39 21.20
N ARG A 136 -1.06 0.61 20.57
CA ARG A 136 -0.93 0.85 19.11
C ARG A 136 0.47 1.29 18.73
N LYS A 137 1.07 2.18 19.52
CA LYS A 137 2.46 2.62 19.33
C LYS A 137 3.45 1.48 19.48
N ASP A 138 3.24 0.61 20.46
CA ASP A 138 4.07 -0.59 20.66
C ASP A 138 3.91 -1.59 19.52
N ALA A 139 2.70 -1.83 19.02
CA ALA A 139 2.45 -2.67 17.85
C ALA A 139 3.13 -2.13 16.59
N PHE A 140 3.04 -0.82 16.35
CA PHE A 140 3.74 -0.16 15.26
C PHE A 140 5.27 -0.28 15.37
N ASN A 141 5.82 -0.01 16.54
CA ASN A 141 7.27 -0.11 16.76
C ASN A 141 7.76 -1.55 16.59
N HIS A 142 7.00 -2.53 17.08
CA HIS A 142 7.30 -3.94 16.89
C HIS A 142 7.27 -4.32 15.41
N TRP A 143 6.26 -3.89 14.67
CA TRP A 143 6.19 -4.14 13.23
C TRP A 143 7.38 -3.51 12.50
N CYS A 144 7.69 -2.23 12.74
CA CYS A 144 8.83 -1.55 12.12
C CYS A 144 10.15 -2.28 12.38
N ALA A 145 10.39 -2.75 13.61
CA ALA A 145 11.61 -3.45 13.98
C ALA A 145 11.79 -4.80 13.26
N ASN A 146 10.68 -5.40 12.76
CA ASN A 146 10.71 -6.67 12.05
C ASN A 146 10.73 -6.52 10.51
N GLN A 147 10.72 -5.29 9.98
CA GLN A 147 10.78 -5.03 8.54
C GLN A 147 12.18 -4.57 8.12
N ALA A 148 13.04 -5.51 7.71
CA ALA A 148 14.43 -5.21 7.37
C ALA A 148 14.58 -4.22 6.20
N TRP A 149 13.60 -4.17 5.28
CA TRP A 149 13.59 -3.29 4.11
C TRP A 149 13.10 -1.87 4.41
N LEU A 150 12.35 -1.67 5.50
CA LEU A 150 11.56 -0.48 5.74
C LEU A 150 12.41 0.79 5.88
N THR A 151 13.55 0.71 6.58
CA THR A 151 14.40 1.87 6.82
C THR A 151 14.94 2.44 5.51
N ASP A 152 15.47 1.59 4.64
CA ASP A 152 16.03 2.03 3.36
C ASP A 152 14.93 2.55 2.43
N HIS A 153 13.78 1.89 2.39
CA HIS A 153 12.62 2.35 1.63
C HIS A 153 12.17 3.74 2.08
N VAL A 154 11.98 3.94 3.38
CA VAL A 154 11.49 5.22 3.93
C VAL A 154 12.49 6.35 3.68
N HIS A 155 13.78 6.09 3.85
CA HIS A 155 14.81 7.06 3.50
C HIS A 155 14.78 7.42 2.01
N PHE A 156 14.68 6.41 1.15
CA PHE A 156 14.59 6.63 -0.30
C PHE A 156 13.38 7.47 -0.67
N MET A 157 12.18 7.14 -0.18
CA MET A 157 10.94 7.84 -0.54
C MET A 157 10.97 9.29 -0.08
N VAL A 158 11.44 9.58 1.13
CA VAL A 158 11.54 10.96 1.63
C VAL A 158 12.58 11.76 0.86
N LEU A 159 13.75 11.19 0.57
CA LEU A 159 14.78 11.84 -0.26
C LEU A 159 14.28 12.08 -1.68
N HIS A 160 13.63 11.11 -2.29
CA HIS A 160 13.06 11.23 -3.63
C HIS A 160 12.03 12.37 -3.69
N HIS A 161 11.20 12.48 -2.68
CA HIS A 161 10.21 13.55 -2.56
C HIS A 161 10.85 14.93 -2.40
N GLN A 162 11.93 15.02 -1.60
CA GLN A 162 12.65 16.29 -1.35
C GLN A 162 13.44 16.78 -2.55
N HIS A 163 14.08 15.88 -3.30
CA HIS A 163 14.99 16.24 -4.38
C HIS A 163 14.33 16.27 -5.78
N HIS A 164 13.09 15.78 -5.91
CA HIS A 164 12.32 15.79 -7.18
C HIS A 164 13.07 15.24 -8.41
N GLY A 165 14.01 14.33 -8.20
CA GLY A 165 14.82 13.75 -9.27
C GLY A 165 15.47 12.44 -8.87
N PRO A 166 16.06 11.74 -9.84
CA PRO A 166 16.64 10.43 -9.60
C PRO A 166 17.77 10.47 -8.58
N TRP A 167 17.91 9.38 -7.81
CA TRP A 167 18.83 9.29 -6.67
C TRP A 167 20.29 9.65 -6.99
N TRP A 168 20.74 9.43 -8.21
CA TRP A 168 22.13 9.79 -8.62
C TRP A 168 22.35 11.29 -8.76
N THR A 169 21.30 12.11 -8.69
CA THR A 169 21.40 13.59 -8.68
C THR A 169 21.39 14.18 -7.26
N TRP A 170 21.17 13.35 -6.24
CA TRP A 170 21.12 13.79 -4.84
C TRP A 170 22.54 14.18 -4.33
N PRO A 171 22.65 14.82 -3.14
CA PRO A 171 23.94 15.05 -2.51
C PRO A 171 24.76 13.76 -2.44
N ALA A 172 26.01 13.80 -2.87
CA ALA A 172 26.82 12.61 -3.12
C ALA A 172 26.92 11.65 -1.91
N ALA A 173 26.92 12.19 -0.68
CA ALA A 173 26.95 11.38 0.53
C ALA A 173 25.65 10.59 0.76
N LEU A 174 24.49 11.14 0.39
CA LEU A 174 23.17 10.50 0.47
C LEU A 174 22.99 9.52 -0.70
N ALA A 175 23.33 9.95 -1.92
CA ALA A 175 23.29 9.10 -3.11
C ALA A 175 24.17 7.84 -3.00
N SER A 176 25.32 7.96 -2.34
CA SER A 176 26.24 6.83 -2.07
C SER A 176 25.94 6.06 -0.80
N HIS A 177 24.77 6.29 -0.18
CA HIS A 177 24.28 5.59 1.01
C HIS A 177 25.28 5.61 2.19
N GLN A 178 25.94 6.75 2.45
CA GLN A 178 26.87 6.87 3.57
C GLN A 178 26.09 6.89 4.89
N SER A 179 26.31 5.90 5.73
CA SER A 179 25.53 5.67 6.96
C SER A 179 25.48 6.90 7.88
N LYS A 180 26.60 7.61 8.06
CA LYS A 180 26.61 8.82 8.90
C LYS A 180 25.78 9.95 8.31
N ALA A 181 25.91 10.21 7.01
CA ALA A 181 25.16 11.27 6.33
C ALA A 181 23.65 10.98 6.38
N LEU A 182 23.24 9.72 6.19
CA LEU A 182 21.85 9.31 6.30
C LEU A 182 21.32 9.44 7.74
N GLN A 183 22.12 9.08 8.76
CA GLN A 183 21.72 9.24 10.16
C GLN A 183 21.54 10.71 10.53
N ASP A 184 22.49 11.57 10.14
CA ASP A 184 22.44 13.01 10.42
C ASP A 184 21.22 13.65 9.72
N TRP A 185 20.99 13.31 8.45
CA TRP A 185 19.82 13.77 7.71
C TRP A 185 18.50 13.24 8.31
N ALA A 186 18.42 11.96 8.63
CA ALA A 186 17.21 11.34 9.16
C ALA A 186 16.80 11.91 10.53
N ALA A 187 17.75 12.37 11.34
CA ALA A 187 17.46 13.00 12.62
C ALA A 187 16.61 14.28 12.49
N GLU A 188 16.62 14.93 11.32
CA GLU A 188 15.86 16.14 11.03
C GLU A 188 14.52 15.86 10.32
N GLN A 189 14.23 14.59 9.96
CA GLN A 189 13.09 14.20 9.12
C GLN A 189 11.97 13.47 9.88
N GLY A 190 11.83 13.67 11.17
CA GLY A 190 10.97 12.89 12.06
C GLY A 190 9.58 12.60 11.51
N ASP A 191 8.81 13.64 11.16
CA ASP A 191 7.44 13.50 10.68
C ASP A 191 7.36 12.88 9.26
N ALA A 192 8.29 13.24 8.37
CA ALA A 192 8.32 12.67 7.02
C ALA A 192 8.63 11.16 7.04
N LEU A 193 9.57 10.75 7.87
CA LEU A 193 9.88 9.32 8.07
C LEU A 193 8.73 8.57 8.76
N LEU A 194 8.08 9.20 9.74
CA LEU A 194 6.90 8.64 10.41
C LEU A 194 5.75 8.43 9.42
N ARG A 195 5.50 9.41 8.56
CA ARG A 195 4.49 9.38 7.51
C ARG A 195 4.61 8.12 6.63
N GLU A 196 5.77 7.87 6.06
CA GLU A 196 6.00 6.71 5.20
C GLU A 196 5.88 5.38 5.97
N LYS A 197 6.37 5.33 7.21
CA LYS A 197 6.23 4.14 8.06
C LYS A 197 4.77 3.85 8.40
N LEU A 198 3.96 4.85 8.74
CA LEU A 198 2.55 4.68 9.04
C LEU A 198 1.77 4.19 7.83
N LEU A 199 2.05 4.73 6.64
CA LEU A 199 1.45 4.25 5.39
C LEU A 199 1.68 2.76 5.21
N GLN A 200 2.92 2.31 5.25
CA GLN A 200 3.26 0.92 5.02
C GLN A 200 2.75 -0.02 6.12
N TRP A 201 2.74 0.41 7.38
CA TRP A 201 2.18 -0.36 8.47
C TRP A 201 0.68 -0.60 8.32
N HIS A 202 -0.08 0.44 7.97
CA HIS A 202 -1.52 0.31 7.79
C HIS A 202 -1.88 -0.48 6.53
N LEU A 203 -1.12 -0.32 5.46
CA LEU A 203 -1.28 -1.12 4.24
C LEU A 203 -1.04 -2.60 4.51
N ASP A 204 0.02 -2.94 5.25
CA ASP A 204 0.31 -4.33 5.65
C ASP A 204 -0.83 -4.91 6.49
N ARG A 205 -1.33 -4.17 7.49
CA ARG A 205 -2.47 -4.60 8.32
C ARG A 205 -3.73 -4.85 7.50
N GLN A 206 -4.09 -3.93 6.63
CA GLN A 206 -5.28 -4.07 5.78
C GLN A 206 -5.10 -5.20 4.77
N TRP A 207 -3.93 -5.33 4.17
CA TRP A 207 -3.62 -6.44 3.26
C TRP A 207 -3.67 -7.79 3.98
N GLN A 208 -3.14 -7.88 5.19
CA GLN A 208 -3.20 -9.11 5.97
C GLN A 208 -4.66 -9.51 6.27
N ALA A 209 -5.53 -8.56 6.60
CA ALA A 209 -6.95 -8.84 6.81
C ALA A 209 -7.63 -9.36 5.53
N ILE A 210 -7.29 -8.83 4.36
CA ILE A 210 -7.78 -9.35 3.07
C ILE A 210 -7.25 -10.75 2.79
N HIS A 211 -5.98 -11.01 3.09
CA HIS A 211 -5.36 -12.33 2.94
C HIS A 211 -6.05 -13.38 3.84
N ASP A 212 -6.32 -13.02 5.08
CA ASP A 212 -6.99 -13.93 6.04
C ASP A 212 -8.43 -14.22 5.60
N LEU A 213 -9.17 -13.21 5.16
CA LEU A 213 -10.52 -13.41 4.61
C LEU A 213 -10.51 -14.27 3.34
N ALA A 214 -9.56 -14.07 2.43
CA ALA A 214 -9.42 -14.91 1.24
C ALA A 214 -9.20 -16.38 1.63
N LYS A 215 -8.36 -16.63 2.63
CA LYS A 215 -8.10 -17.98 3.16
C LYS A 215 -9.36 -18.60 3.78
N GLU A 216 -10.13 -17.84 4.57
CA GLU A 216 -11.41 -18.29 5.16
C GLU A 216 -12.42 -18.67 4.08
N LEU A 217 -12.48 -17.91 3.00
CA LEU A 217 -13.38 -18.15 1.86
C LEU A 217 -12.87 -19.21 0.86
N GLY A 218 -11.67 -19.76 1.07
CA GLY A 218 -11.06 -20.74 0.19
C GLY A 218 -10.57 -20.16 -1.14
N ILE A 219 -10.32 -18.84 -1.20
CA ILE A 219 -9.80 -18.15 -2.38
C ILE A 219 -8.28 -18.07 -2.30
N GLN A 220 -7.61 -18.52 -3.36
CA GLN A 220 -6.18 -18.37 -3.51
C GLN A 220 -5.86 -16.99 -4.09
N LEU A 221 -4.99 -16.23 -3.42
CA LEU A 221 -4.41 -15.02 -3.98
C LEU A 221 -3.21 -15.41 -4.85
N PHE A 222 -3.24 -15.01 -6.12
CA PHE A 222 -2.17 -15.27 -7.08
C PHE A 222 -1.54 -13.93 -7.47
N GLY A 223 -0.40 -13.62 -6.84
CA GLY A 223 0.34 -12.38 -7.08
C GLY A 223 1.15 -12.43 -8.37
N ASP A 224 1.71 -11.28 -8.72
CA ASP A 224 2.66 -11.11 -9.81
C ASP A 224 3.91 -10.40 -9.28
N VAL A 225 5.09 -10.80 -9.76
CA VAL A 225 6.37 -10.24 -9.32
C VAL A 225 7.01 -9.51 -10.49
N PRO A 226 7.24 -8.20 -10.38
CA PRO A 226 7.99 -7.48 -11.41
C PRO A 226 9.42 -8.00 -11.46
N PHE A 227 9.90 -8.35 -12.64
CA PHE A 227 11.28 -8.77 -12.87
C PHE A 227 12.16 -7.68 -13.48
N TYR A 228 11.58 -6.54 -13.79
CA TYR A 228 12.31 -5.32 -14.11
C TYR A 228 12.52 -4.49 -12.85
N VAL A 229 13.63 -3.78 -12.82
CA VAL A 229 13.95 -2.82 -11.76
C VAL A 229 13.95 -1.44 -12.37
N SER A 230 13.28 -0.50 -11.77
CA SER A 230 13.41 0.91 -12.17
C SER A 230 14.84 1.38 -11.97
N SER A 231 15.36 2.17 -12.89
CA SER A 231 16.68 2.80 -12.70
C SER A 231 16.67 3.80 -11.54
N ASP A 232 15.51 4.31 -11.20
CA ASP A 232 15.27 5.24 -10.10
C ASP A 232 14.50 4.53 -8.98
N SER A 233 15.14 3.54 -8.35
CA SER A 233 14.58 2.76 -7.25
C SER A 233 15.66 2.39 -6.22
#